data_20bd73bfde4b566ebe4362389c69b061
#
_entry.id   20bd73bfde4b566ebe4362389c69b061
#
_cell.length_a   1.000
_cell.length_b   1.000
_cell.length_c   1.000
_cell.angle_alpha   90.00
_cell.angle_beta   90.00
_cell.angle_gamma   90.00
#
_symmetry.space_group_name_H-M   'P 1'
#
loop_
_entity.id
_entity.type
_entity.pdbx_description
1 polymer ?
#
loop_
_entity_poly.entity_id
_entity_poly.type
_entity_poly.pdbx_seq_one_letter_code
_entity_poly.pdbx_strand_id
1 'polypeptide(L)'
;MNFSRLRFVAERSLLGEGTEILFTVLIPERPGTFQQLVSAVVPRAITEFSYRYNDPDTAAVYISIAVANREHDKAAVTAQWDAMGFKWEDISGDEVAKSHGRYLVGGIGGGGEERLYRFEFPERPGALQKFLAELRPDWNISLFHYRNHGHGLYQLKRKC
;
A
#
# COMPACT_ATOMS: atom_id res chain seq x y z
N MET A 1 6.00 25.27 18.33
CA MET A 1 5.22 24.01 18.28
C MET A 1 5.76 23.18 17.12
N ASN A 2 6.12 21.90 17.34
CA ASN A 2 6.77 21.10 16.29
C ASN A 2 5.72 20.51 15.34
N PHE A 3 5.72 20.92 14.09
CA PHE A 3 4.78 20.45 13.05
C PHE A 3 4.75 18.92 12.90
N SER A 4 5.89 18.25 13.10
CA SER A 4 5.97 16.78 13.05
C SER A 4 5.15 16.10 14.15
N ARG A 5 5.04 16.71 15.33
CA ARG A 5 4.22 16.19 16.44
C ARG A 5 2.73 16.40 16.18
N LEU A 6 2.34 17.55 15.64
CA LEU A 6 0.95 17.81 15.25
C LEU A 6 0.48 16.85 14.16
N ARG A 7 1.34 16.60 13.17
CA ARG A 7 1.08 15.63 12.11
C ARG A 7 0.90 14.23 12.66
N PHE A 8 1.79 13.80 13.57
CA PHE A 8 1.69 12.48 14.21
C PHE A 8 0.40 12.32 15.02
N VAL A 9 -0.02 13.36 15.74
CA VAL A 9 -1.30 13.35 16.49
C VAL A 9 -2.49 13.30 15.55
N ALA A 10 -2.50 14.06 14.46
CA ALA A 10 -3.57 14.05 13.47
C ALA A 10 -3.67 12.68 12.76
N GLU A 11 -2.55 12.06 12.41
CA GLU A 11 -2.52 10.71 11.82
C GLU A 11 -3.08 9.65 12.78
N ARG A 12 -2.76 9.74 14.06
CA ARG A 12 -3.34 8.83 15.07
C ARG A 12 -4.83 9.06 15.31
N SER A 13 -5.29 10.31 15.21
CA SER A 13 -6.70 10.64 15.33
C SER A 13 -7.53 9.97 14.23
N LEU A 14 -7.11 10.07 12.98
CA LEU A 14 -7.80 9.44 11.84
C LEU A 14 -7.95 7.93 11.99
N LEU A 15 -6.89 7.25 12.43
CA LEU A 15 -6.94 5.81 12.71
C LEU A 15 -7.80 5.49 13.94
N GLY A 16 -7.80 6.36 14.96
CA GLY A 16 -8.63 6.23 16.16
C GLY A 16 -10.13 6.44 15.90
N GLU A 17 -10.48 7.24 14.90
CA GLU A 17 -11.86 7.50 14.49
C GLU A 17 -12.47 6.39 13.63
N GLY A 18 -11.72 5.33 13.30
CA GLY A 18 -12.21 4.21 12.50
C GLY A 18 -12.42 4.54 11.01
N THR A 19 -11.86 5.66 10.54
CA THR A 19 -11.97 6.12 9.14
C THR A 19 -10.95 5.47 8.22
N GLU A 20 -10.02 4.69 8.78
CA GLU A 20 -9.02 3.93 8.03
C GLU A 20 -8.90 2.49 8.54
N ILE A 21 -8.55 1.59 7.62
CA ILE A 21 -8.16 0.21 7.96
C ILE A 21 -6.76 -0.03 7.42
N LEU A 22 -5.92 -0.63 8.26
CA LEU A 22 -4.57 -1.06 7.90
C LEU A 22 -4.51 -2.56 7.73
N PHE A 23 -3.92 -2.98 6.64
CA PHE A 23 -3.69 -4.40 6.36
C PHE A 23 -2.22 -4.68 6.06
N THR A 24 -1.78 -5.87 6.42
CA THR A 24 -0.70 -6.56 5.73
C THR A 24 -1.32 -7.57 4.78
N VAL A 25 -0.80 -7.64 3.54
CA VAL A 25 -1.30 -8.57 2.53
C VAL A 25 -0.12 -9.30 1.89
N LEU A 26 -0.16 -10.63 1.89
CA LEU A 26 0.79 -11.47 1.16
C LEU A 26 0.21 -11.82 -0.21
N ILE A 27 0.93 -11.45 -1.25
CA ILE A 27 0.54 -11.67 -2.64
C ILE A 27 1.69 -12.38 -3.39
N PRO A 28 1.41 -13.07 -4.52
CA PRO A 28 2.47 -13.61 -5.37
C PRO A 28 3.39 -12.51 -5.92
N GLU A 29 4.71 -12.74 -5.88
CA GLU A 29 5.73 -11.83 -6.42
C GLU A 29 5.83 -11.98 -7.94
N ARG A 30 4.89 -11.42 -8.67
CA ARG A 30 4.85 -11.44 -10.13
C ARG A 30 4.19 -10.19 -10.72
N PRO A 31 4.53 -9.82 -11.98
CA PRO A 31 3.90 -8.70 -12.64
C PRO A 31 2.36 -8.78 -12.64
N GLY A 32 1.71 -7.63 -12.44
CA GLY A 32 0.26 -7.51 -12.43
C GLY A 32 -0.42 -7.77 -11.07
N THR A 33 0.24 -8.40 -10.09
CA THR A 33 -0.39 -8.72 -8.80
C THR A 33 -0.73 -7.47 -7.99
N PHE A 34 0.10 -6.43 -8.04
CA PHE A 34 -0.24 -5.13 -7.42
C PHE A 34 -1.50 -4.51 -8.00
N GLN A 35 -1.67 -4.61 -9.32
CA GLN A 35 -2.87 -4.11 -9.97
C GLN A 35 -4.12 -4.87 -9.49
N GLN A 36 -4.03 -6.19 -9.34
CA GLN A 36 -5.10 -7.03 -8.79
C GLN A 36 -5.41 -6.62 -7.34
N LEU A 37 -4.39 -6.47 -6.48
CA LEU A 37 -4.55 -6.05 -5.09
C LEU A 37 -5.27 -4.70 -4.99
N VAL A 38 -4.83 -3.71 -5.76
CA VAL A 38 -5.38 -2.35 -5.74
C VAL A 38 -6.79 -2.30 -6.35
N SER A 39 -7.08 -3.11 -7.37
CA SER A 39 -8.41 -3.14 -8.00
C SER A 39 -9.51 -3.58 -7.03
N ALA A 40 -9.20 -4.46 -6.08
CA ALA A 40 -10.13 -4.89 -5.03
C ALA A 40 -10.51 -3.76 -4.06
N VAL A 41 -9.67 -2.75 -3.91
CA VAL A 41 -9.90 -1.62 -3.00
C VAL A 41 -10.85 -0.58 -3.59
N VAL A 42 -10.86 -0.40 -4.91
CA VAL A 42 -11.70 0.60 -5.57
C VAL A 42 -13.19 0.37 -5.27
N PRO A 43 -14.00 1.41 -4.99
CA PRO A 43 -13.73 2.85 -5.16
C PRO A 43 -13.08 3.54 -3.95
N ARG A 44 -12.63 2.82 -2.95
CA ARG A 44 -12.03 3.38 -1.73
C ARG A 44 -10.67 3.99 -2.04
N ALA A 45 -10.30 5.03 -1.29
CA ALA A 45 -8.99 5.63 -1.44
C ALA A 45 -7.94 4.81 -0.67
N ILE A 46 -6.79 4.59 -1.30
CA ILE A 46 -5.60 4.08 -0.64
C ILE A 46 -4.89 5.28 -0.04
N THR A 47 -4.68 5.27 1.27
CA THR A 47 -4.00 6.35 2.00
C THR A 47 -2.52 6.07 2.18
N GLU A 48 -2.14 4.81 2.27
CA GLU A 48 -0.74 4.39 2.30
C GLU A 48 -0.57 3.04 1.59
N PHE A 49 0.54 2.90 0.89
CA PHE A 49 0.94 1.64 0.26
C PHE A 49 2.46 1.54 0.35
N SER A 50 2.95 0.47 0.94
CA SER A 50 4.39 0.26 1.10
C SER A 50 4.75 -1.18 0.75
N TYR A 51 5.76 -1.32 -0.08
CA TYR A 51 6.28 -2.61 -0.53
C TYR A 51 7.78 -2.53 -0.76
N ARG A 52 8.48 -3.60 -0.44
CA ARG A 52 9.87 -3.83 -0.80
C ARG A 52 10.06 -5.29 -1.17
N TYR A 53 10.70 -5.54 -2.31
CA TYR A 53 11.10 -6.89 -2.72
C TYR A 53 11.97 -7.54 -1.64
N ASN A 54 11.63 -8.75 -1.26
CA ASN A 54 12.34 -9.54 -0.26
C ASN A 54 12.44 -11.02 -0.61
N ASP A 55 11.39 -11.57 -1.20
CA ASP A 55 11.25 -12.99 -1.50
C ASP A 55 10.87 -13.17 -2.97
N PRO A 56 11.38 -14.20 -3.67
CA PRO A 56 11.09 -14.40 -5.09
C PRO A 56 9.67 -14.86 -5.39
N ASP A 57 9.00 -15.47 -4.42
CA ASP A 57 7.69 -16.09 -4.61
C ASP A 57 6.56 -15.26 -4.02
N THR A 58 6.82 -14.52 -2.94
CA THR A 58 5.81 -13.77 -2.19
C THR A 58 6.23 -12.32 -1.92
N ALA A 59 5.27 -11.43 -2.08
CA ALA A 59 5.38 -10.01 -1.72
C ALA A 59 4.55 -9.71 -0.48
N ALA A 60 5.19 -9.14 0.55
CA ALA A 60 4.50 -8.58 1.70
C ALA A 60 4.19 -7.10 1.45
N VAL A 61 2.92 -6.74 1.42
CA VAL A 61 2.46 -5.37 1.18
C VAL A 61 1.81 -4.83 2.44
N TYR A 62 2.19 -3.62 2.82
CA TYR A 62 1.50 -2.82 3.82
C TYR A 62 0.57 -1.84 3.10
N ILE A 63 -0.73 -1.88 3.40
CA ILE A 63 -1.73 -1.03 2.75
C ILE A 63 -2.70 -0.45 3.77
N SER A 64 -2.97 0.85 3.66
CA SER A 64 -4.02 1.54 4.39
C SER A 64 -5.08 2.05 3.43
N ILE A 65 -6.34 1.88 3.80
CA ILE A 65 -7.49 2.31 3.00
C ILE A 65 -8.42 3.20 3.83
N ALA A 66 -8.92 4.27 3.21
CA ALA A 66 -9.98 5.09 3.79
C ALA A 66 -11.32 4.37 3.66
N VAL A 67 -12.12 4.36 4.73
CA VAL A 67 -13.41 3.68 4.80
C VAL A 67 -14.49 4.60 5.33
N ALA A 68 -15.69 4.48 4.79
CA ALA A 68 -16.88 5.16 5.29
C ALA A 68 -17.66 4.29 6.30
N ASN A 69 -17.71 2.99 6.05
CA ASN A 69 -18.29 1.99 6.95
C ASN A 69 -17.29 0.86 7.12
N ARG A 70 -16.64 0.81 8.29
CA ARG A 70 -15.52 -0.09 8.57
C ARG A 70 -15.85 -1.55 8.28
N GLU A 71 -16.95 -2.07 8.83
CA GLU A 71 -17.30 -3.48 8.72
C GLU A 71 -17.69 -3.86 7.27
N HIS A 72 -18.52 -3.04 6.65
CA HIS A 72 -18.94 -3.25 5.27
C HIS A 72 -17.76 -3.16 4.30
N ASP A 73 -16.94 -2.13 4.43
CA ASP A 73 -15.83 -1.87 3.53
C ASP A 73 -14.72 -2.92 3.68
N LYS A 74 -14.44 -3.33 4.92
CA LYS A 74 -13.54 -4.44 5.23
C LYS A 74 -14.01 -5.72 4.55
N ALA A 75 -15.26 -6.13 4.79
CA ALA A 75 -15.81 -7.35 4.23
C ALA A 75 -15.77 -7.34 2.69
N ALA A 76 -16.10 -6.22 2.06
CA ALA A 76 -16.11 -6.10 0.61
C ALA A 76 -14.70 -6.24 -0.02
N VAL A 77 -13.68 -5.67 0.61
CA VAL A 77 -12.30 -5.74 0.11
C VAL A 77 -11.71 -7.13 0.35
N THR A 78 -11.85 -7.65 1.57
CA THR A 78 -11.24 -8.93 1.96
C THR A 78 -11.86 -10.11 1.21
N ALA A 79 -13.17 -10.08 0.91
CA ALA A 79 -13.81 -11.10 0.07
C ALA A 79 -13.20 -11.19 -1.34
N GLN A 80 -12.80 -10.05 -1.93
CA GLN A 80 -12.11 -10.05 -3.22
C GLN A 80 -10.69 -10.59 -3.10
N TRP A 81 -9.95 -10.23 -2.05
CA TRP A 81 -8.61 -10.77 -1.81
C TRP A 81 -8.63 -12.26 -1.54
N ASP A 82 -9.63 -12.75 -0.78
CA ASP A 82 -9.83 -14.19 -0.53
C ASP A 82 -10.10 -14.94 -1.84
N ALA A 83 -10.94 -14.38 -2.73
CA ALA A 83 -11.22 -14.96 -4.03
C ALA A 83 -9.98 -15.02 -4.95
N MET A 84 -9.01 -14.11 -4.75
CA MET A 84 -7.71 -14.10 -5.44
C MET A 84 -6.66 -15.02 -4.78
N GLY A 85 -6.98 -15.61 -3.61
CA GLY A 85 -6.07 -16.44 -2.81
C GLY A 85 -5.00 -15.63 -2.06
N PHE A 86 -5.21 -14.33 -1.86
CA PHE A 86 -4.31 -13.50 -1.07
C PHE A 86 -4.51 -13.77 0.42
N LYS A 87 -3.43 -13.76 1.19
CA LYS A 87 -3.47 -13.83 2.65
C LYS A 87 -3.38 -12.42 3.22
N TRP A 88 -4.26 -12.08 4.11
CA TRP A 88 -4.30 -10.74 4.68
C TRP A 88 -4.51 -10.78 6.20
N GLU A 89 -4.11 -9.72 6.87
CA GLU A 89 -4.32 -9.50 8.30
C GLU A 89 -4.69 -8.03 8.54
N ASP A 90 -5.73 -7.79 9.32
CA ASP A 90 -6.12 -6.46 9.79
C ASP A 90 -5.27 -6.08 11.00
N ILE A 91 -4.34 -5.17 10.81
CA ILE A 91 -3.41 -4.70 11.84
C ILE A 91 -3.83 -3.34 12.43
N SER A 92 -5.06 -2.89 12.15
CA SER A 92 -5.54 -1.58 12.63
C SER A 92 -5.60 -1.46 14.15
N GLY A 93 -5.76 -2.59 14.87
CA GLY A 93 -5.76 -2.65 16.33
C GLY A 93 -4.37 -2.65 16.97
N ASP A 94 -3.31 -2.90 16.20
CA ASP A 94 -1.95 -3.01 16.70
C ASP A 94 -1.21 -1.66 16.63
N GLU A 95 -0.94 -1.07 17.80
CA GLU A 95 -0.24 0.22 17.91
C GLU A 95 1.22 0.16 17.42
N VAL A 96 1.88 -0.98 17.57
CA VAL A 96 3.25 -1.19 17.06
C VAL A 96 3.21 -1.27 15.54
N ALA A 97 2.29 -2.03 14.97
CA ALA A 97 2.10 -2.14 13.54
C ALA A 97 1.75 -0.78 12.90
N LYS A 98 0.86 0.01 13.51
CA LYS A 98 0.55 1.38 13.07
C LYS A 98 1.78 2.30 13.04
N SER A 99 2.64 2.18 14.04
CA SER A 99 3.80 3.04 14.20
C SER A 99 4.98 2.61 13.33
N HIS A 100 5.18 1.31 13.15
CA HIS A 100 6.38 0.72 12.60
C HIS A 100 6.13 -0.18 11.38
N GLY A 101 4.88 -0.56 11.08
CA GLY A 101 4.53 -1.52 10.02
C GLY A 101 5.15 -1.15 8.66
N ARG A 102 5.15 0.13 8.31
CA ARG A 102 5.78 0.64 7.09
C ARG A 102 7.29 0.41 7.01
N TYR A 103 7.96 0.29 8.15
CA TYR A 103 9.40 0.02 8.26
C TYR A 103 9.71 -1.47 8.35
N LEU A 104 8.70 -2.29 8.69
CA LEU A 104 8.79 -3.74 8.76
C LEU A 104 8.67 -4.41 7.39
N VAL A 105 8.20 -3.69 6.38
CA VAL A 105 8.25 -4.11 4.97
C VAL A 105 9.70 -3.98 4.50
N GLY A 106 10.59 -4.69 5.18
CA GLY A 106 12.00 -4.75 4.84
C GLY A 106 12.25 -5.60 3.60
N GLY A 107 13.34 -5.33 2.90
CA GLY A 107 13.73 -6.14 1.76
C GLY A 107 15.13 -5.82 1.30
N ILE A 108 15.72 -6.74 0.57
CA ILE A 108 17.06 -6.63 0.00
C ILE A 108 16.92 -6.17 -1.45
N GLY A 109 17.74 -5.20 -1.89
CA GLY A 109 17.84 -4.85 -3.31
C GLY A 109 18.31 -6.06 -4.10
N GLY A 110 17.49 -6.56 -5.04
CA GLY A 110 17.93 -7.58 -5.99
C GLY A 110 19.04 -7.01 -6.88
N GLY A 111 20.10 -7.78 -7.13
CA GLY A 111 21.30 -7.34 -7.85
C GLY A 111 21.15 -7.13 -9.37
N GLY A 112 20.02 -6.63 -9.84
CA GLY A 112 19.75 -6.27 -11.23
C GLY A 112 19.77 -4.76 -11.48
N GLU A 113 19.60 -4.32 -12.73
CA GLU A 113 19.41 -2.92 -13.07
C GLU A 113 18.09 -2.38 -12.50
N GLU A 114 18.17 -1.70 -11.38
CA GLU A 114 17.04 -1.01 -10.78
C GLU A 114 17.08 0.47 -11.12
N ARG A 115 15.93 1.05 -11.50
CA ARG A 115 15.78 2.50 -11.71
C ARG A 115 14.78 3.06 -10.71
N LEU A 116 15.16 4.15 -10.07
CA LEU A 116 14.32 4.85 -9.11
C LEU A 116 13.57 5.97 -9.81
N TYR A 117 12.23 5.98 -9.66
CA TYR A 117 11.36 7.02 -10.18
C TYR A 117 10.58 7.67 -9.04
N ARG A 118 10.30 8.95 -9.19
CA ARG A 118 9.41 9.72 -8.34
C ARG A 118 8.22 10.18 -9.19
N PHE A 119 7.01 9.93 -8.69
CA PHE A 119 5.78 10.36 -9.34
C PHE A 119 4.95 11.23 -8.39
N GLU A 120 4.15 12.10 -8.96
CA GLU A 120 3.13 12.86 -8.26
C GLU A 120 1.78 12.48 -8.83
N PHE A 121 0.83 12.15 -7.95
CA PHE A 121 -0.52 11.77 -8.33
C PHE A 121 -1.54 12.76 -7.77
N PRO A 122 -2.65 12.99 -8.48
CA PRO A 122 -3.78 13.71 -7.90
C PRO A 122 -4.39 12.88 -6.76
N GLU A 123 -4.76 13.54 -5.67
CA GLU A 123 -5.44 12.93 -4.53
C GLU A 123 -6.89 12.59 -4.88
N ARG A 124 -7.10 11.45 -5.50
CA ARG A 124 -8.42 10.92 -5.83
C ARG A 124 -8.43 9.40 -5.84
N PRO A 125 -9.57 8.77 -5.48
CA PRO A 125 -9.74 7.33 -5.62
C PRO A 125 -9.40 6.85 -7.03
N GLY A 126 -8.72 5.70 -7.14
CA GLY A 126 -8.32 5.11 -8.42
C GLY A 126 -7.08 5.71 -9.09
N ALA A 127 -6.46 6.77 -8.56
CA ALA A 127 -5.25 7.33 -9.16
C ALA A 127 -4.09 6.32 -9.20
N LEU A 128 -3.88 5.60 -8.11
CA LEU A 128 -2.87 4.53 -8.05
C LEU A 128 -3.21 3.39 -9.01
N GLN A 129 -4.48 2.98 -9.09
CA GLN A 129 -4.92 1.94 -10.03
C GLN A 129 -4.62 2.34 -11.48
N LYS A 130 -4.96 3.59 -11.86
CA LYS A 130 -4.68 4.10 -13.20
C LYS A 130 -3.18 4.09 -13.50
N PHE A 131 -2.36 4.52 -12.54
CA PHE A 131 -0.90 4.50 -12.70
C PHE A 131 -0.37 3.06 -12.91
N LEU A 132 -0.81 2.10 -12.11
CA LEU A 132 -0.39 0.70 -12.25
C LEU A 132 -0.83 0.09 -13.59
N ALA A 133 -1.98 0.52 -14.14
CA ALA A 133 -2.47 0.07 -15.44
C ALA A 133 -1.63 0.60 -16.62
N GLU A 134 -0.97 1.73 -16.45
CA GLU A 134 -0.09 2.33 -17.47
C GLU A 134 1.36 1.79 -17.41
N LEU A 135 1.70 1.01 -16.38
CA LEU A 135 3.01 0.37 -16.31
C LEU A 135 3.12 -0.73 -17.37
N ARG A 136 4.30 -0.87 -17.95
CA ARG A 136 4.56 -1.94 -18.93
C ARG A 136 4.40 -3.30 -18.26
N PRO A 137 3.82 -4.29 -18.96
CA PRO A 137 3.58 -5.63 -18.40
C PRO A 137 4.87 -6.39 -18.01
N ASP A 138 6.00 -6.02 -18.64
CA ASP A 138 7.32 -6.61 -18.41
C ASP A 138 8.08 -5.97 -17.23
N TRP A 139 7.51 -4.93 -16.61
CA TRP A 139 8.13 -4.28 -15.47
C TRP A 139 7.71 -4.93 -14.15
N ASN A 140 8.69 -5.29 -13.35
CA ASN A 140 8.46 -5.69 -11.97
C ASN A 140 8.83 -4.56 -11.01
N ILE A 141 8.00 -4.36 -10.02
CA ILE A 141 8.21 -3.33 -9.00
C ILE A 141 9.00 -3.97 -7.85
N SER A 142 10.18 -3.49 -7.54
CA SER A 142 11.00 -3.98 -6.42
C SER A 142 10.90 -3.12 -5.16
N LEU A 143 10.43 -1.88 -5.30
CA LEU A 143 10.12 -0.97 -4.21
C LEU A 143 8.96 -0.07 -4.62
N PHE A 144 7.98 0.05 -3.75
CA PHE A 144 6.91 1.04 -3.90
C PHE A 144 6.60 1.66 -2.54
N HIS A 145 6.51 2.97 -2.50
CA HIS A 145 6.04 3.70 -1.34
C HIS A 145 5.10 4.80 -1.78
N TYR A 146 3.88 4.74 -1.33
CA TYR A 146 2.82 5.72 -1.57
C TYR A 146 2.22 6.15 -0.25
N ARG A 147 2.03 7.46 -0.09
CA ARG A 147 1.36 8.03 1.07
C ARG A 147 0.56 9.26 0.65
N ASN A 148 -0.71 9.28 1.01
CA ASN A 148 -1.62 10.38 0.72
C ASN A 148 -1.50 11.47 1.81
N HIS A 149 -0.68 12.50 1.58
CA HIS A 149 -0.47 13.63 2.48
C HIS A 149 -0.29 14.94 1.72
N GLY A 150 -1.19 15.24 0.80
CA GLY A 150 -1.19 16.52 0.09
C GLY A 150 -0.02 16.73 -0.90
N HIS A 151 1.06 15.96 -0.80
CA HIS A 151 2.17 15.92 -1.75
C HIS A 151 2.83 14.54 -1.64
N GLY A 152 2.36 13.58 -2.41
CA GLY A 152 2.91 12.22 -2.42
C GLY A 152 4.22 12.15 -3.21
N LEU A 153 5.30 11.77 -2.53
CA LEU A 153 6.55 11.37 -3.13
C LEU A 153 6.55 9.86 -3.28
N TYR A 154 6.73 9.36 -4.50
CA TYR A 154 6.73 7.94 -4.80
C TYR A 154 8.06 7.52 -5.38
N GLN A 155 8.60 6.42 -4.90
CA GLN A 155 9.82 5.85 -5.43
C GLN A 155 9.52 4.47 -6.00
N LEU A 156 9.71 4.30 -7.29
CA LEU A 156 9.67 3.03 -7.98
C LEU A 156 11.09 2.60 -8.31
N LYS A 157 11.46 1.39 -7.91
CA LYS A 157 12.64 0.71 -8.43
C LYS A 157 12.21 -0.33 -9.45
N ARG A 158 12.80 -0.31 -10.63
CA ARG A 158 12.65 -1.36 -11.64
C ARG A 158 13.62 -2.48 -11.34
N LYS A 159 13.15 -3.71 -11.35
CA LYS A 159 13.97 -4.90 -11.48
C LYS A 159 13.88 -5.35 -12.94
N CYS A 160 15.00 -5.36 -13.63
CA CYS A 160 15.12 -6.04 -14.91
C CYS A 160 15.35 -7.53 -14.66
#